data_c2875981bb9e41240be779c933d2bb02
#
_entry.id   c2875981bb9e41240be779c933d2bb02
#
_cell.length_a   1.000
_cell.length_b   1.000
_cell.length_c   1.000
_cell.angle_alpha   90.00
_cell.angle_beta   90.00
_cell.angle_gamma   90.00
#
_symmetry.space_group_name_H-M   'P 1'
#
loop_
_entity.id
_entity.type
_entity.pdbx_description
1 polymer ?
#
loop_
_entity_poly.entity_id
_entity_poly.type
_entity_poly.pdbx_seq_one_letter_code
_entity_poly.pdbx_strand_id
1 'polypeptide(L)'
;MGAMYERWVNQEPERFYAYLQRTHDKAFVGDVNFHYNQEDDWWDMGIVIKAEERGKGYAKQGLKLLLQRAFEVNNVPLLHNHFERGRKAAYHLHLLNGFKEGHEEEGIAHLYLTREDYFRGLSEQSIV
;
A
#
# COMPACT_ATOMS: atom_id res chain seq x y z
N MET A 1 9.27 -0.79 18.30
CA MET A 1 8.60 -1.38 17.16
C MET A 1 9.59 -2.16 16.31
N GLY A 2 9.30 -3.41 16.02
CA GLY A 2 10.19 -4.25 15.26
C GLY A 2 10.14 -3.99 13.77
N ALA A 3 11.19 -4.33 13.08
CA ALA A 3 11.19 -4.36 11.63
C ALA A 3 10.26 -5.47 11.14
N MET A 4 9.80 -5.34 9.91
CA MET A 4 8.94 -6.34 9.30
C MET A 4 9.37 -6.57 7.85
N TYR A 5 8.95 -7.69 7.28
CA TYR A 5 9.21 -8.02 5.89
C TYR A 5 7.99 -8.72 5.30
N GLU A 6 7.90 -8.70 3.99
CA GLU A 6 6.81 -9.37 3.28
C GLU A 6 7.15 -10.85 3.06
N ARG A 7 6.13 -11.69 3.18
CA ARG A 7 6.25 -13.12 2.90
C ARG A 7 5.35 -13.47 1.73
N TRP A 8 5.96 -13.92 0.68
CA TRP A 8 5.28 -14.16 -0.59
C TRP A 8 4.32 -15.34 -0.50
N VAL A 9 3.09 -15.14 -0.93
CA VAL A 9 2.06 -16.16 -0.93
C VAL A 9 1.58 -16.44 -2.35
N ASN A 10 1.37 -15.41 -3.16
CA ASN A 10 0.90 -15.53 -4.53
C ASN A 10 1.55 -14.46 -5.40
N GLN A 11 2.07 -14.88 -6.56
CA GLN A 11 2.88 -14.02 -7.42
C GLN A 11 2.58 -14.24 -8.89
N GLU A 12 1.32 -14.27 -9.23
CA GLU A 12 0.90 -14.38 -10.63
C GLU A 12 1.13 -13.04 -11.35
N PRO A 13 1.23 -13.01 -12.70
CA PRO A 13 1.55 -11.80 -13.44
C PRO A 13 0.68 -10.58 -13.13
N GLU A 14 -0.61 -10.79 -12.82
CA GLU A 14 -1.55 -9.70 -12.56
C GLU A 14 -1.98 -9.62 -11.09
N ARG A 15 -1.25 -10.28 -10.21
CA ARG A 15 -1.62 -10.35 -8.81
C ARG A 15 -0.41 -10.56 -7.93
N PHE A 16 -0.42 -9.90 -6.78
CA PHE A 16 0.57 -10.08 -5.74
C PHE A 16 -0.14 -10.11 -4.39
N TYR A 17 0.25 -11.05 -3.54
CA TYR A 17 -0.26 -11.15 -2.17
C TYR A 17 0.87 -11.60 -1.26
N ALA A 18 1.06 -10.93 -0.13
CA ALA A 18 2.08 -11.29 0.84
C ALA A 18 1.61 -11.02 2.27
N TYR A 19 2.02 -11.88 3.18
CA TYR A 19 1.88 -11.62 4.60
C TYR A 19 2.99 -10.69 5.07
N LEU A 20 2.65 -9.81 6.01
CA LEU A 20 3.63 -8.99 6.72
C LEU A 20 4.02 -9.72 8.00
N GLN A 21 5.30 -9.94 8.16
CA GLN A 21 5.82 -10.75 9.25
C GLN A 21 6.81 -9.93 10.05
N ARG A 22 6.61 -9.90 11.37
CA ARG A 22 7.50 -9.16 12.27
C ARG A 22 8.85 -9.87 12.37
N THR A 23 9.94 -9.11 12.28
CA THR A 23 11.28 -9.69 12.16
C THR A 23 11.73 -10.46 13.40
N HIS A 24 11.52 -9.90 14.60
CA HIS A 24 12.13 -10.46 15.80
C HIS A 24 11.48 -11.76 16.28
N ASP A 25 10.18 -11.97 16.05
CA ASP A 25 9.49 -13.19 16.49
C ASP A 25 8.78 -13.93 15.37
N LYS A 26 8.83 -13.38 14.14
CA LYS A 26 8.21 -13.96 12.93
C LYS A 26 6.70 -14.06 13.01
N ALA A 27 6.06 -13.31 13.92
CA ALA A 27 4.62 -13.26 14.00
C ALA A 27 4.03 -12.52 12.81
N PHE A 28 2.91 -13.01 12.27
CA PHE A 28 2.20 -12.34 11.20
C PHE A 28 1.38 -11.19 11.78
N VAL A 29 1.57 -9.98 11.25
CA VAL A 29 0.89 -8.78 11.74
C VAL A 29 -0.13 -8.22 10.76
N GLY A 30 -0.13 -8.72 9.53
CA GLY A 30 -1.07 -8.27 8.51
C GLY A 30 -0.75 -8.83 7.14
N ASP A 31 -1.33 -8.22 6.12
CA ASP A 31 -1.04 -8.59 4.73
C ASP A 31 -1.15 -7.39 3.81
N VAL A 32 -0.52 -7.51 2.65
CA VAL A 32 -0.56 -6.52 1.58
C VAL A 32 -0.83 -7.23 0.27
N ASN A 33 -1.50 -6.55 -0.64
CA ASN A 33 -1.79 -7.13 -1.94
C ASN A 33 -2.01 -6.04 -2.98
N PHE A 34 -1.89 -6.42 -4.25
CA PHE A 34 -2.38 -5.63 -5.36
C PHE A 34 -2.73 -6.57 -6.52
N HIS A 35 -3.67 -6.15 -7.34
CA HIS A 35 -4.09 -6.93 -8.50
C HIS A 35 -4.61 -6.00 -9.60
N TYR A 36 -4.46 -6.43 -10.84
CA TYR A 36 -4.94 -5.66 -11.97
C TYR A 36 -6.46 -5.76 -12.06
N ASN A 37 -7.10 -4.59 -12.17
CA ASN A 37 -8.54 -4.46 -12.39
C ASN A 37 -8.75 -4.17 -13.86
N GLN A 38 -9.20 -5.17 -14.59
CA GLN A 38 -9.34 -5.10 -16.03
C GLN A 38 -10.43 -4.11 -16.48
N GLU A 39 -11.49 -3.98 -15.70
CA GLU A 39 -12.60 -3.08 -16.03
C GLU A 39 -12.18 -1.61 -15.96
N ASP A 40 -11.42 -1.26 -14.95
CA ASP A 40 -11.01 0.12 -14.68
C ASP A 40 -9.62 0.46 -15.21
N ASP A 41 -8.89 -0.54 -15.67
CA ASP A 41 -7.53 -0.39 -16.17
C ASP A 41 -6.60 0.29 -15.17
N TRP A 42 -6.66 -0.17 -13.93
CA TRP A 42 -5.71 0.22 -12.89
C TRP A 42 -5.42 -0.98 -11.99
N TRP A 43 -4.51 -0.80 -11.02
CA TRP A 43 -4.17 -1.86 -10.07
C TRP A 43 -4.75 -1.49 -8.71
N ASP A 44 -5.67 -2.33 -8.23
CA ASP A 44 -6.23 -2.18 -6.90
C ASP A 44 -5.27 -2.74 -5.87
N MET A 45 -5.14 -2.05 -4.74
CA MET A 45 -4.29 -2.49 -3.65
C MET A 45 -5.08 -2.67 -2.36
N GLY A 46 -4.53 -3.46 -1.45
CA GLY A 46 -5.07 -3.60 -0.10
C GLY A 46 -3.96 -3.73 0.91
N ILE A 47 -4.21 -3.23 2.10
CA ILE A 47 -3.33 -3.40 3.25
C ILE A 47 -4.19 -3.58 4.49
N VAL A 48 -3.93 -4.66 5.22
CA VAL A 48 -4.67 -4.99 6.44
C VAL A 48 -3.68 -5.28 7.54
N ILE A 49 -3.85 -4.62 8.68
CA ILE A 49 -3.09 -4.91 9.89
C ILE A 49 -4.04 -5.54 10.90
N LYS A 50 -3.62 -6.62 11.53
CA LYS A 50 -4.42 -7.28 12.58
C LYS A 50 -4.81 -6.28 13.65
N ALA A 51 -6.04 -6.40 14.16
CA ALA A 51 -6.57 -5.45 15.12
C ALA A 51 -5.66 -5.29 16.35
N GLU A 52 -5.13 -6.39 16.88
CA GLU A 52 -4.26 -6.38 18.05
C GLU A 52 -2.88 -5.81 17.79
N GLU A 53 -2.52 -5.62 16.52
CA GLU A 53 -1.23 -5.08 16.11
C GLU A 53 -1.32 -3.62 15.64
N ARG A 54 -2.50 -3.03 15.69
CA ARG A 54 -2.69 -1.63 15.27
C ARG A 54 -2.06 -0.66 16.26
N GLY A 55 -1.74 0.55 15.78
CA GLY A 55 -1.13 1.58 16.60
C GLY A 55 0.35 1.40 16.84
N LYS A 56 1.00 0.46 16.18
CA LYS A 56 2.43 0.16 16.35
C LYS A 56 3.28 0.58 15.14
N GLY A 57 2.67 1.25 14.16
CA GLY A 57 3.38 1.72 12.97
C GLY A 57 3.55 0.69 11.87
N TYR A 58 2.95 -0.48 11.97
CA TYR A 58 3.08 -1.52 10.95
C TYR A 58 2.40 -1.14 9.63
N ALA A 59 1.30 -0.40 9.67
CA ALA A 59 0.66 0.06 8.44
C ALA A 59 1.59 0.95 7.61
N LYS A 60 2.34 1.82 8.26
CA LYS A 60 3.31 2.69 7.59
C LYS A 60 4.42 1.87 6.93
N GLN A 61 4.97 0.90 7.64
CA GLN A 61 6.01 0.01 7.11
C GLN A 61 5.46 -0.87 5.99
N GLY A 62 4.28 -1.44 6.20
CA GLY A 62 3.64 -2.31 5.21
C GLY A 62 3.31 -1.59 3.93
N LEU A 63 2.80 -0.37 4.01
CA LEU A 63 2.52 0.42 2.81
C LEU A 63 3.81 0.71 2.04
N LYS A 64 4.88 1.05 2.75
CA LYS A 64 6.18 1.28 2.11
C LYS A 64 6.67 0.05 1.35
N LEU A 65 6.58 -1.12 1.95
CA LEU A 65 6.96 -2.38 1.30
C LEU A 65 6.10 -2.66 0.07
N LEU A 66 4.79 -2.45 0.18
CA LEU A 66 3.86 -2.66 -0.92
C LEU A 66 4.21 -1.74 -2.10
N LEU A 67 4.46 -0.47 -1.83
CA LEU A 67 4.79 0.51 -2.88
C LEU A 67 6.11 0.15 -3.58
N GLN A 68 7.12 -0.27 -2.82
CA GLN A 68 8.38 -0.72 -3.40
C GLN A 68 8.16 -1.93 -4.31
N ARG A 69 7.40 -2.91 -3.86
CA ARG A 69 7.10 -4.10 -4.66
C ARG A 69 6.36 -3.74 -5.94
N ALA A 70 5.31 -2.93 -5.83
CA ALA A 70 4.47 -2.58 -6.96
C ALA A 70 5.25 -1.78 -8.01
N PHE A 71 5.92 -0.71 -7.59
CA PHE A 71 6.51 0.24 -8.52
C PHE A 71 7.95 -0.09 -8.92
N GLU A 72 8.74 -0.64 -8.00
CA GLU A 72 10.17 -0.88 -8.27
C GLU A 72 10.44 -2.28 -8.78
N VAL A 73 9.61 -3.25 -8.47
CA VAL A 73 9.80 -4.64 -8.89
C VAL A 73 8.82 -5.05 -9.99
N ASN A 74 7.54 -4.80 -9.78
CA ASN A 74 6.50 -5.27 -10.71
C ASN A 74 6.14 -4.23 -11.79
N ASN A 75 6.72 -3.05 -11.75
CA ASN A 75 6.50 -1.98 -12.74
C ASN A 75 5.03 -1.59 -12.91
N VAL A 76 4.26 -1.64 -11.84
CA VAL A 76 2.87 -1.23 -11.86
C VAL A 76 2.78 0.26 -12.23
N PRO A 77 1.94 0.65 -13.20
CA PRO A 77 1.86 2.06 -13.60
C PRO A 77 1.02 2.94 -12.68
N LEU A 78 0.02 2.36 -12.01
CA LEU A 78 -0.93 3.11 -11.19
C LEU A 78 -1.54 2.21 -10.14
N LEU A 79 -1.46 2.62 -8.88
CA LEU A 79 -2.17 1.96 -7.78
C LEU A 79 -3.39 2.77 -7.39
N HIS A 80 -4.47 2.08 -7.11
CA HIS A 80 -5.73 2.63 -6.61
C HIS A 80 -6.09 1.95 -5.31
N ASN A 81 -6.56 2.72 -4.33
CA ASN A 81 -7.18 2.17 -3.13
C ASN A 81 -8.45 2.95 -2.84
N HIS A 82 -9.41 2.28 -2.21
CA HIS A 82 -10.62 2.94 -1.77
C HIS A 82 -11.05 2.39 -0.41
N PHE A 83 -11.64 3.24 0.38
CA PHE A 83 -12.14 2.88 1.72
C PHE A 83 -13.11 3.95 2.21
N GLU A 84 -13.81 3.63 3.28
CA GLU A 84 -14.73 4.58 3.89
C GLU A 84 -14.01 5.87 4.28
N ARG A 85 -14.60 7.00 3.92
CA ARG A 85 -13.99 8.32 4.14
C ARG A 85 -13.73 8.61 5.62
N GLY A 86 -14.49 8.00 6.52
CA GLY A 86 -14.30 8.13 7.96
C GLY A 86 -13.02 7.50 8.51
N ARG A 87 -12.34 6.67 7.71
CA ARG A 87 -11.07 6.05 8.12
C ARG A 87 -9.91 7.04 7.99
N LYS A 88 -9.86 8.01 8.89
CA LYS A 88 -8.94 9.14 8.81
C LYS A 88 -7.46 8.74 8.85
N ALA A 89 -7.10 7.77 9.67
CA ALA A 89 -5.71 7.31 9.75
C ALA A 89 -5.22 6.75 8.41
N ALA A 90 -6.05 5.92 7.77
CA ALA A 90 -5.73 5.37 6.46
C ALA A 90 -5.63 6.48 5.41
N TYR A 91 -6.58 7.41 5.43
CA TYR A 91 -6.60 8.54 4.51
C TYR A 91 -5.29 9.36 4.60
N HIS A 92 -4.92 9.76 5.81
CA HIS A 92 -3.69 10.53 6.02
C HIS A 92 -2.43 9.76 5.63
N LEU A 93 -2.39 8.47 5.94
CA LEU A 93 -1.24 7.63 5.58
C LEU A 93 -1.03 7.59 4.06
N HIS A 94 -2.12 7.44 3.30
CA HIS A 94 -2.04 7.43 1.85
C HIS A 94 -1.59 8.79 1.29
N LEU A 95 -2.15 9.89 1.81
CA LEU A 95 -1.73 11.24 1.37
C LEU A 95 -0.27 11.50 1.66
N LEU A 96 0.24 11.07 2.82
CA LEU A 96 1.65 11.23 3.17
C LEU A 96 2.58 10.49 2.22
N ASN A 97 2.09 9.44 1.57
CA ASN A 97 2.86 8.66 0.61
C ASN A 97 2.65 9.10 -0.84
N GLY A 98 1.99 10.24 -1.04
CA GLY A 98 1.86 10.83 -2.36
C GLY A 98 0.59 10.49 -3.12
N PHE A 99 -0.30 9.71 -2.53
CA PHE A 99 -1.59 9.41 -3.16
C PHE A 99 -2.41 10.69 -3.28
N LYS A 100 -3.18 10.78 -4.35
CA LYS A 100 -4.08 11.91 -4.62
C LYS A 100 -5.51 11.41 -4.75
N GLU A 101 -6.45 12.19 -4.23
CA GLU A 101 -7.87 11.89 -4.40
C GLU A 101 -8.28 12.07 -5.84
N GLY A 102 -9.15 11.19 -6.32
CA GLY A 102 -9.66 11.24 -7.68
C GLY A 102 -11.16 11.04 -7.73
N HIS A 103 -11.59 9.91 -8.25
CA HIS A 103 -13.00 9.59 -8.43
C HIS A 103 -13.87 9.93 -7.21
N GLU A 104 -14.98 10.63 -7.42
CA GLU A 104 -15.89 10.98 -6.34
C GLU A 104 -16.99 9.93 -6.18
N GLU A 105 -17.15 9.48 -4.94
CA GLU A 105 -18.21 8.57 -4.54
C GLU A 105 -18.62 8.92 -3.11
N GLU A 106 -19.92 9.06 -2.87
CA GLU A 106 -20.42 9.44 -1.56
C GLU A 106 -19.96 8.46 -0.47
N GLY A 107 -19.31 8.98 0.58
CA GLY A 107 -18.85 8.19 1.71
C GLY A 107 -17.59 7.37 1.48
N ILE A 108 -17.05 7.35 0.26
CA ILE A 108 -15.87 6.56 -0.09
C ILE A 108 -14.76 7.48 -0.61
N ALA A 109 -13.55 7.29 -0.10
CA ALA A 109 -12.36 7.96 -0.62
C ALA A 109 -11.70 7.05 -1.66
N HIS A 110 -11.49 7.58 -2.86
CA HIS A 110 -10.74 6.91 -3.91
C HIS A 110 -9.40 7.63 -4.07
N LEU A 111 -8.31 6.91 -3.88
CA LEU A 111 -6.96 7.46 -3.87
C LEU A 111 -6.08 6.75 -4.88
N TYR A 112 -5.25 7.52 -5.57
CA TYR A 112 -4.44 7.03 -6.68
C TYR A 112 -3.00 7.47 -6.52
N LEU A 113 -2.06 6.59 -6.88
CA LEU A 113 -0.64 6.92 -6.94
C LEU A 113 -0.08 6.38 -8.24
N THR A 114 0.47 7.28 -9.07
CA THR A 114 1.14 6.87 -10.29
C THR A 114 2.59 6.50 -10.01
N ARG A 115 3.16 5.65 -10.87
CA ARG A 115 4.57 5.30 -10.80
C ARG A 115 5.47 6.54 -10.85
N GLU A 116 5.12 7.49 -11.71
CA GLU A 116 5.85 8.75 -11.83
C GLU A 116 5.87 9.53 -10.51
N ASP A 117 4.71 9.68 -9.88
CA ASP A 117 4.61 10.41 -8.60
C ASP A 117 5.34 9.69 -7.48
N TYR A 118 5.32 8.36 -7.48
CA TYR A 118 6.05 7.57 -6.50
C TYR A 118 7.56 7.87 -6.56
N PHE A 119 8.14 7.79 -7.75
CA PHE A 119 9.57 8.05 -7.91
C PHE A 119 9.94 9.51 -7.69
N ARG A 120 9.06 10.44 -8.03
CA ARG A 120 9.26 11.85 -7.71
C ARG A 120 9.34 12.08 -6.19
N GLY A 121 8.45 11.43 -5.45
CA GLY A 121 8.46 11.51 -3.98
C GLY A 121 9.74 10.97 -3.38
N LEU A 122 10.29 9.87 -3.91
CA LEU A 122 11.57 9.33 -3.45
C LEU A 122 12.72 10.30 -3.72
N SER A 123 12.75 10.92 -4.90
CA SER A 123 13.77 11.90 -5.26
C SER A 123 13.73 13.11 -4.33
N GLU A 124 12.56 13.61 -4.00
CA GLU A 124 12.40 14.73 -3.07
C GLU A 124 12.90 14.36 -1.67
N GLN A 125 12.64 13.15 -1.21
CA GLN A 125 13.13 12.68 0.09
C GLN A 125 14.65 12.57 0.13
N SER A 126 15.26 12.18 -0.97
CA SER A 126 16.72 12.00 -1.01
C SER A 126 17.52 13.30 -1.14
N ILE A 127 16.87 14.43 -1.37
CA ILE A 127 17.52 15.75 -1.46
C ILE A 127 17.81 16.31 -0.06
N VAL A 128 17.15 15.83 0.93
CA VAL A 128 17.27 16.38 2.31
C VAL A 128 18.58 15.99 2.99
#